data_e6ceb525d10164eff079aa0322838878
#
_entry.id   e6ceb525d10164eff079aa0322838878
#
_cell.length_a   1.000
_cell.length_b   1.000
_cell.length_c   1.000
_cell.angle_alpha   90.00
_cell.angle_beta   90.00
_cell.angle_gamma   90.00
#
_symmetry.space_group_name_H-M   'P 1'
#
loop_
_entity.id
_entity.type
_entity.pdbx_description
1 polymer ?
#
loop_
_entity_poly.entity_id
_entity_poly.type
_entity_poly.pdbx_seq_one_letter_code
_entity_poly.pdbx_strand_id
1 'polypeptide(L)'
;MKDDELRSLLGGQDALVFAAGVDERVEGPAPIYDMFKRYNIDPLRRLLAIAQAVGVRHTVILGSYFAYFAKTLPKLRLATWHPYIRSRVDQETMTLSFCGEGFDVAVLELPYIFGTQPGRKPVWMFLVQTTASMPAVTFYTSGGTTMVTVRQVAQAIAGAVVRNRGGNVYPIGYYNMTWRQMLAIVHRHMGRPGRPIITIPEFMYALSMRSLRRKQRKNGIDGGLDMPRFARLQVSRLFIDKSLGSEKLGVQPDDIDAAICDSVRLCMRILRHDVPTIGMKGE
;
A
#
# COMPACT_ATOMS: atom_id res chain seq x y z
N MET A 1 24.27 4.75 5.07
CA MET A 1 24.42 5.21 6.46
C MET A 1 25.09 4.11 7.26
N LYS A 2 26.12 4.43 8.05
CA LYS A 2 26.83 3.47 8.93
C LYS A 2 26.03 3.25 10.22
N ASP A 3 26.36 2.17 10.97
CA ASP A 3 25.62 1.86 12.20
C ASP A 3 25.78 2.93 13.27
N ASP A 4 26.96 3.52 13.38
CA ASP A 4 27.22 4.59 14.36
C ASP A 4 26.40 5.84 14.08
N GLU A 5 26.20 6.20 12.80
CA GLU A 5 25.31 7.29 12.40
C GLU A 5 23.85 7.00 12.76
N LEU A 6 23.41 5.75 12.56
CA LEU A 6 22.07 5.33 12.93
C LEU A 6 21.88 5.32 14.46
N ARG A 7 22.87 4.85 15.22
CA ARG A 7 22.87 4.90 16.68
C ARG A 7 22.76 6.35 17.20
N SER A 8 23.54 7.26 16.60
CA SER A 8 23.49 8.68 16.94
C SER A 8 22.13 9.31 16.64
N LEU A 9 21.50 8.96 15.51
CA LEU A 9 20.18 9.49 15.13
C LEU A 9 19.04 8.93 15.99
N LEU A 10 19.10 7.66 16.38
CA LEU A 10 18.07 6.98 17.15
C LEU A 10 18.23 7.16 18.66
N GLY A 11 19.44 7.49 19.12
CA GLY A 11 19.72 7.73 20.55
C GLY A 11 18.85 8.85 21.09
N GLY A 12 18.19 8.60 22.23
CA GLY A 12 17.27 9.57 22.87
C GLY A 12 15.91 9.71 22.20
N GLN A 13 15.60 8.91 21.16
CA GLN A 13 14.26 8.89 20.58
C GLN A 13 13.37 7.88 21.32
N ASP A 14 12.12 8.24 21.56
CA ASP A 14 11.11 7.36 22.18
C ASP A 14 10.50 6.38 21.19
N ALA A 15 10.36 6.77 19.93
CA ALA A 15 9.67 5.99 18.91
C ALA A 15 10.36 6.04 17.55
N LEU A 16 10.29 4.92 16.82
CA LEU A 16 10.69 4.78 15.42
C LEU A 16 9.47 4.52 14.55
N VAL A 17 9.26 5.34 13.51
CA VAL A 17 8.27 5.08 12.47
C VAL A 17 8.97 4.70 11.17
N PHE A 18 8.72 3.50 10.68
CA PHE A 18 9.28 3.02 9.41
C PHE A 18 8.21 3.10 8.30
N ALA A 19 8.37 4.08 7.40
CA ALA A 19 7.46 4.36 6.30
C ALA A 19 8.14 4.20 4.92
N ALA A 20 9.24 3.47 4.85
CA ALA A 20 10.00 3.25 3.63
C ALA A 20 9.73 1.88 3.01
N GLY A 21 10.07 1.74 1.73
CA GLY A 21 9.98 0.47 1.01
C GLY A 21 9.54 0.65 -0.44
N VAL A 22 9.56 -0.46 -1.17
CA VAL A 22 9.05 -0.55 -2.54
C VAL A 22 7.67 -1.21 -2.55
N ASP A 23 6.82 -0.76 -3.46
CA ASP A 23 5.42 -1.21 -3.56
C ASP A 23 5.24 -2.34 -4.58
N GLU A 24 4.00 -2.81 -4.72
CA GLU A 24 3.62 -3.95 -5.58
C GLU A 24 3.79 -3.71 -7.08
N ARG A 25 3.92 -2.46 -7.51
CA ARG A 25 3.98 -2.09 -8.94
C ARG A 25 5.38 -2.19 -9.53
N VAL A 26 6.38 -2.36 -8.68
CA VAL A 26 7.77 -2.45 -9.13
C VAL A 26 7.99 -3.76 -9.90
N GLU A 27 8.68 -3.63 -11.03
CA GLU A 27 9.18 -4.74 -11.84
C GLU A 27 10.72 -4.78 -11.73
N GLY A 28 11.28 -5.98 -11.82
CA GLY A 28 12.73 -6.16 -11.72
C GLY A 28 13.18 -7.55 -12.17
N PRO A 29 14.50 -7.82 -12.15
CA PRO A 29 15.04 -9.13 -12.46
C PRO A 29 14.42 -10.25 -11.62
N ALA A 30 14.15 -11.39 -12.25
CA ALA A 30 13.67 -12.58 -11.54
C ALA A 30 14.83 -13.27 -10.78
N PRO A 31 14.59 -13.72 -9.53
CA PRO A 31 13.36 -13.61 -8.74
C PRO A 31 13.23 -12.24 -8.03
N ILE A 32 12.19 -11.51 -8.32
CA ILE A 32 11.97 -10.15 -7.76
C ILE A 32 11.83 -10.12 -6.23
N TYR A 33 11.53 -11.25 -5.59
CA TYR A 33 11.43 -11.34 -4.14
C TYR A 33 12.72 -10.86 -3.43
N ASP A 34 13.89 -11.11 -4.00
CA ASP A 34 15.17 -10.69 -3.42
C ASP A 34 15.30 -9.17 -3.36
N MET A 35 14.73 -8.47 -4.35
CA MET A 35 14.63 -7.01 -4.32
C MET A 35 13.70 -6.53 -3.20
N PHE A 36 12.54 -7.15 -3.04
CA PHE A 36 11.64 -6.80 -1.92
C PHE A 36 12.28 -7.09 -0.56
N LYS A 37 12.98 -8.21 -0.42
CA LYS A 37 13.74 -8.51 0.79
C LYS A 37 14.78 -7.43 1.08
N ARG A 38 15.56 -7.06 0.08
CA ARG A 38 16.63 -6.05 0.17
C ARG A 38 16.11 -4.66 0.55
N TYR A 39 14.92 -4.25 0.10
CA TYR A 39 14.40 -2.90 0.32
C TYR A 39 13.32 -2.82 1.41
N ASN A 40 12.55 -3.87 1.65
CA ASN A 40 11.46 -3.86 2.61
C ASN A 40 11.83 -4.56 3.94
N ILE A 41 12.69 -5.58 3.93
CA ILE A 41 12.93 -6.42 5.10
C ILE A 41 14.31 -6.14 5.73
N ASP A 42 15.38 -6.25 4.96
CA ASP A 42 16.75 -6.18 5.51
C ASP A 42 17.06 -4.82 6.14
N PRO A 43 16.71 -3.65 5.55
CA PRO A 43 16.94 -2.35 6.18
C PRO A 43 16.15 -2.18 7.47
N LEU A 44 14.91 -2.68 7.50
CA LEU A 44 14.07 -2.62 8.68
C LEU A 44 14.64 -3.48 9.82
N ARG A 45 15.03 -4.72 9.53
CA ARG A 45 15.68 -5.60 10.52
C ARG A 45 16.88 -4.92 11.18
N ARG A 46 17.74 -4.30 10.37
CA ARG A 46 18.93 -3.55 10.86
C ARG A 46 18.51 -2.37 11.74
N LEU A 47 17.52 -1.59 11.31
CA LEU A 47 17.02 -0.44 12.07
C LEU A 47 16.42 -0.86 13.41
N LEU A 48 15.61 -1.94 13.44
CA LEU A 48 14.99 -2.43 14.68
C LEU A 48 16.04 -2.91 15.68
N ALA A 49 17.08 -3.63 15.22
CA ALA A 49 18.16 -4.07 16.09
C ALA A 49 18.92 -2.88 16.72
N ILE A 50 19.17 -1.84 15.93
CA ILE A 50 19.85 -0.62 16.44
C ILE A 50 18.90 0.15 17.36
N ALA A 51 17.62 0.34 16.99
CA ALA A 51 16.64 1.05 17.79
C ALA A 51 16.49 0.42 19.18
N GLN A 52 16.37 -0.90 19.23
CA GLN A 52 16.30 -1.65 20.50
C GLN A 52 17.57 -1.45 21.34
N ALA A 53 18.74 -1.53 20.71
CA ALA A 53 20.04 -1.40 21.40
C ALA A 53 20.30 0.02 21.97
N VAL A 54 19.68 1.07 21.42
CA VAL A 54 19.83 2.46 21.90
C VAL A 54 18.66 2.94 22.76
N GLY A 55 17.73 2.06 23.12
CA GLY A 55 16.67 2.34 24.08
C GLY A 55 15.38 2.97 23.48
N VAL A 56 15.16 2.90 22.15
CA VAL A 56 13.84 3.19 21.56
C VAL A 56 12.83 2.22 22.15
N ARG A 57 11.66 2.70 22.53
CA ARG A 57 10.64 1.89 23.22
C ARG A 57 9.45 1.50 22.33
N HIS A 58 9.15 2.30 21.32
CA HIS A 58 7.98 2.09 20.46
C HIS A 58 8.40 2.07 18.99
N THR A 59 7.91 1.08 18.24
CA THR A 59 8.11 1.06 16.79
C THR A 59 6.79 0.90 16.05
N VAL A 60 6.61 1.68 14.99
CA VAL A 60 5.45 1.63 14.11
C VAL A 60 5.89 1.39 12.68
N ILE A 61 5.43 0.28 12.11
CA ILE A 61 5.81 -0.14 10.76
C ILE A 61 4.62 -0.01 9.82
N LEU A 62 4.82 0.69 8.69
CA LEU A 62 3.80 0.81 7.66
C LEU A 62 3.86 -0.42 6.75
N GLY A 63 3.00 -1.38 7.05
CA GLY A 63 2.81 -2.62 6.30
C GLY A 63 1.79 -2.46 5.17
N SER A 64 1.20 -3.59 4.76
CA SER A 64 0.21 -3.63 3.68
C SER A 64 -0.96 -4.53 4.06
N TYR A 65 -2.17 -4.10 3.76
CA TYR A 65 -3.40 -4.89 3.98
C TYR A 65 -3.42 -6.20 3.19
N PHE A 66 -2.54 -6.37 2.21
CA PHE A 66 -2.37 -7.66 1.54
C PHE A 66 -1.84 -8.75 2.49
N ALA A 67 -1.09 -8.38 3.54
CA ALA A 67 -0.69 -9.33 4.58
C ALA A 67 -1.92 -9.80 5.38
N TYR A 68 -2.84 -8.90 5.72
CA TYR A 68 -4.13 -9.25 6.33
C TYR A 68 -4.91 -10.26 5.47
N PHE A 69 -5.08 -9.97 4.17
CA PHE A 69 -5.81 -10.88 3.28
C PHE A 69 -5.07 -12.18 3.01
N ALA A 70 -3.75 -12.22 3.07
CA ALA A 70 -2.98 -13.47 2.99
C ALA A 70 -3.29 -14.40 4.19
N LYS A 71 -3.52 -13.82 5.37
CA LYS A 71 -3.88 -14.56 6.60
C LYS A 71 -5.37 -14.96 6.61
N THR A 72 -6.27 -14.07 6.19
CA THR A 72 -7.72 -14.29 6.27
C THR A 72 -8.30 -15.05 5.07
N LEU A 73 -7.58 -15.10 3.95
CA LEU A 73 -7.98 -15.83 2.74
C LEU A 73 -6.97 -16.93 2.37
N PRO A 74 -6.68 -17.90 3.26
CA PRO A 74 -5.59 -18.88 3.08
C PRO A 74 -5.76 -19.75 1.82
N LYS A 75 -7.00 -20.00 1.39
CA LYS A 75 -7.30 -20.76 0.16
C LYS A 75 -6.75 -20.10 -1.10
N LEU A 76 -6.54 -18.79 -1.09
CA LEU A 76 -5.98 -18.06 -2.24
C LEU A 76 -4.46 -18.15 -2.33
N ARG A 77 -3.77 -18.63 -1.28
CA ARG A 77 -2.32 -18.83 -1.23
C ARG A 77 -1.55 -17.59 -1.71
N LEU A 78 -1.95 -16.39 -1.27
CA LEU A 78 -1.48 -15.12 -1.81
C LEU A 78 0.03 -14.95 -1.69
N ALA A 79 0.60 -15.27 -0.54
CA ALA A 79 2.06 -15.19 -0.33
C ALA A 79 2.85 -16.19 -1.19
N THR A 80 2.24 -17.28 -1.67
CA THR A 80 2.89 -18.24 -2.59
C THR A 80 3.03 -17.66 -4.00
N TRP A 81 2.02 -16.90 -4.45
CA TRP A 81 1.95 -16.46 -5.83
C TRP A 81 2.46 -15.05 -6.07
N HIS A 82 2.43 -14.21 -5.05
CA HIS A 82 2.73 -12.78 -5.16
C HIS A 82 3.97 -12.43 -4.35
N PRO A 83 5.13 -12.22 -4.96
CA PRO A 83 6.39 -11.91 -4.27
C PRO A 83 6.28 -10.71 -3.33
N TYR A 84 5.55 -9.67 -3.73
CA TYR A 84 5.26 -8.51 -2.88
C TYR A 84 4.48 -8.91 -1.63
N ILE A 85 3.38 -9.65 -1.77
CA ILE A 85 2.55 -10.05 -0.62
C ILE A 85 3.35 -10.92 0.34
N ARG A 86 4.15 -11.86 -0.19
CA ARG A 86 5.09 -12.65 0.61
C ARG A 86 6.03 -11.74 1.41
N SER A 87 6.63 -10.76 0.76
CA SER A 87 7.58 -9.87 1.44
C SER A 87 6.93 -9.07 2.58
N ARG A 88 5.64 -8.70 2.44
CA ARG A 88 4.90 -8.00 3.51
C ARG A 88 4.55 -8.91 4.68
N VAL A 89 4.19 -10.17 4.42
CA VAL A 89 4.00 -11.18 5.47
C VAL A 89 5.31 -11.48 6.18
N ASP A 90 6.40 -11.67 5.46
CA ASP A 90 7.71 -11.94 6.02
C ASP A 90 8.25 -10.72 6.81
N GLN A 91 8.01 -9.49 6.32
CA GLN A 91 8.33 -8.24 7.02
C GLN A 91 7.58 -8.16 8.36
N GLU A 92 6.27 -8.43 8.37
CA GLU A 92 5.44 -8.42 9.57
C GLU A 92 5.95 -9.43 10.60
N THR A 93 6.16 -10.69 10.17
CA THR A 93 6.67 -11.76 11.03
C THR A 93 8.03 -11.40 11.63
N MET A 94 8.94 -10.91 10.80
CA MET A 94 10.26 -10.46 11.23
C MET A 94 10.16 -9.31 12.22
N THR A 95 9.31 -8.34 11.96
CA THR A 95 9.14 -7.16 12.83
C THR A 95 8.60 -7.55 14.20
N LEU A 96 7.58 -8.39 14.25
CA LEU A 96 6.98 -8.87 15.51
C LEU A 96 7.97 -9.68 16.35
N SER A 97 8.97 -10.33 15.73
CA SER A 97 9.99 -11.09 16.49
C SER A 97 10.94 -10.21 17.32
N PHE A 98 10.93 -8.89 17.12
CA PHE A 98 11.67 -7.94 17.95
C PHE A 98 10.89 -7.50 19.21
N CYS A 99 9.58 -7.76 19.25
CA CYS A 99 8.77 -7.41 20.42
C CYS A 99 9.29 -8.13 21.66
N GLY A 100 9.47 -7.37 22.73
CA GLY A 100 9.97 -7.88 24.00
C GLY A 100 9.81 -6.86 25.12
N GLU A 101 10.42 -7.14 26.26
CA GLU A 101 10.39 -6.21 27.40
C GLU A 101 10.99 -4.85 27.00
N GLY A 102 10.23 -3.78 27.20
CA GLY A 102 10.64 -2.41 26.89
C GLY A 102 10.71 -2.06 25.39
N PHE A 103 10.24 -2.96 24.49
CA PHE A 103 10.23 -2.68 23.05
C PHE A 103 8.89 -3.11 22.41
N ASP A 104 7.98 -2.16 22.30
CA ASP A 104 6.65 -2.34 21.70
C ASP A 104 6.72 -2.24 20.19
N VAL A 105 5.99 -3.11 19.49
CA VAL A 105 5.96 -3.20 18.04
C VAL A 105 4.52 -3.11 17.51
N ALA A 106 4.25 -2.16 16.64
CA ALA A 106 2.98 -2.05 15.92
C ALA A 106 3.19 -2.17 14.41
N VAL A 107 2.46 -3.05 13.75
CA VAL A 107 2.41 -3.12 12.28
C VAL A 107 1.04 -2.63 11.82
N LEU A 108 1.02 -1.58 10.97
CA LEU A 108 -0.19 -1.03 10.38
C LEU A 108 -0.38 -1.65 8.98
N GLU A 109 -1.36 -2.51 8.80
CA GLU A 109 -1.69 -3.10 7.49
C GLU A 109 -2.53 -2.10 6.68
N LEU A 110 -1.83 -1.21 5.98
CA LEU A 110 -2.42 -0.07 5.28
C LEU A 110 -3.09 -0.50 3.97
N PRO A 111 -4.32 -0.01 3.72
CA PRO A 111 -5.05 -0.23 2.47
C PRO A 111 -4.69 0.82 1.42
N TYR A 112 -5.59 1.10 0.49
CA TYR A 112 -5.45 2.18 -0.47
C TYR A 112 -5.60 3.55 0.21
N ILE A 113 -4.59 4.41 -0.02
CA ILE A 113 -4.46 5.72 0.62
C ILE A 113 -4.74 6.81 -0.41
N PHE A 114 -5.64 7.75 -0.09
CA PHE A 114 -5.91 8.93 -0.89
C PHE A 114 -5.47 10.20 -0.17
N GLY A 115 -5.07 11.18 -0.96
CA GLY A 115 -4.52 12.46 -0.52
C GLY A 115 -3.27 12.80 -1.30
N THR A 116 -2.65 13.91 -0.97
CA THR A 116 -1.47 14.42 -1.67
C THR A 116 -0.33 14.70 -0.69
N GLN A 117 0.88 14.61 -1.22
CA GLN A 117 2.10 15.05 -0.56
C GLN A 117 2.79 16.08 -1.46
N PRO A 118 3.15 17.26 -0.95
CA PRO A 118 3.84 18.27 -1.74
C PRO A 118 5.09 17.71 -2.44
N GLY A 119 5.24 18.03 -3.74
CA GLY A 119 6.38 17.62 -4.55
C GLY A 119 6.42 16.13 -4.95
N ARG A 120 5.47 15.31 -4.52
CA ARG A 120 5.43 13.88 -4.85
C ARG A 120 4.38 13.56 -5.90
N LYS A 121 4.74 12.65 -6.82
CA LYS A 121 3.81 12.09 -7.80
C LYS A 121 2.83 11.15 -7.09
N PRO A 122 1.50 11.36 -7.21
CA PRO A 122 0.53 10.47 -6.60
C PRO A 122 0.62 9.04 -7.14
N VAL A 123 0.44 8.08 -6.26
CA VAL A 123 0.32 6.64 -6.61
C VAL A 123 -0.75 6.40 -7.67
N TRP A 124 -1.79 7.24 -7.68
CA TRP A 124 -2.99 7.11 -8.53
C TRP A 124 -2.79 7.55 -9.98
N MET A 125 -1.58 7.99 -10.37
CA MET A 125 -1.28 8.39 -11.76
C MET A 125 -1.71 7.32 -12.77
N PHE A 126 -1.40 6.05 -12.50
CA PHE A 126 -1.76 4.95 -13.41
C PHE A 126 -3.27 4.85 -13.64
N LEU A 127 -4.08 5.02 -12.57
CA LEU A 127 -5.54 4.96 -12.65
C LEU A 127 -6.10 6.15 -13.46
N VAL A 128 -5.62 7.36 -13.16
CA VAL A 128 -6.07 8.58 -13.84
C VAL A 128 -5.66 8.54 -15.32
N GLN A 129 -4.43 8.13 -15.64
CA GLN A 129 -3.97 7.96 -17.02
C GLN A 129 -4.79 6.93 -17.79
N THR A 130 -5.00 5.74 -17.22
CA THR A 130 -5.81 4.69 -17.84
C THR A 130 -7.24 5.17 -18.05
N THR A 131 -7.85 5.83 -17.06
CA THR A 131 -9.20 6.39 -17.19
C THR A 131 -9.26 7.51 -18.22
N ALA A 132 -8.24 8.36 -18.30
CA ALA A 132 -8.16 9.44 -19.28
C ALA A 132 -8.05 8.93 -20.73
N SER A 133 -7.31 7.83 -20.93
CA SER A 133 -7.12 7.22 -22.26
C SER A 133 -8.37 6.52 -22.82
N MET A 134 -9.37 6.27 -22.00
CA MET A 134 -10.66 5.68 -22.42
C MET A 134 -11.66 6.82 -22.74
N PRO A 135 -12.02 7.14 -23.98
CA PRO A 135 -12.73 8.39 -24.29
C PRO A 135 -14.23 8.38 -23.87
N ALA A 136 -14.92 7.29 -24.03
CA ALA A 136 -16.39 7.23 -23.85
C ALA A 136 -16.84 6.39 -22.64
N VAL A 137 -16.22 5.25 -22.43
CA VAL A 137 -16.61 4.24 -21.42
C VAL A 137 -15.38 3.81 -20.66
N THR A 138 -15.52 3.54 -19.37
CA THR A 138 -14.46 2.95 -18.57
C THR A 138 -14.71 1.46 -18.36
N PHE A 139 -13.77 0.62 -18.76
CA PHE A 139 -13.79 -0.80 -18.47
C PHE A 139 -13.03 -1.07 -17.18
N TYR A 140 -13.67 -1.72 -16.22
CA TYR A 140 -13.00 -2.07 -14.96
C TYR A 140 -13.60 -3.34 -14.36
N THR A 141 -12.90 -3.96 -13.41
CA THR A 141 -13.39 -5.19 -12.76
C THR A 141 -14.53 -4.93 -11.78
N SER A 142 -15.24 -5.98 -11.40
CA SER A 142 -16.10 -5.99 -10.20
C SER A 142 -15.23 -5.92 -8.94
N GLY A 143 -15.86 -6.01 -7.76
CA GLY A 143 -15.15 -5.99 -6.49
C GLY A 143 -15.02 -4.60 -5.88
N GLY A 144 -14.06 -4.45 -4.98
CA GLY A 144 -13.85 -3.21 -4.25
C GLY A 144 -12.75 -3.36 -3.21
N THR A 145 -12.44 -2.27 -2.54
CA THR A 145 -11.38 -2.23 -1.55
C THR A 145 -11.69 -1.27 -0.41
N THR A 146 -10.96 -1.44 0.66
CA THR A 146 -10.91 -0.47 1.76
C THR A 146 -9.98 0.68 1.39
N MET A 147 -10.35 1.87 1.82
CA MET A 147 -9.60 3.10 1.59
C MET A 147 -9.51 3.93 2.87
N VAL A 148 -8.46 4.74 2.95
CA VAL A 148 -8.23 5.72 4.00
C VAL A 148 -7.64 6.99 3.39
N THR A 149 -7.68 8.09 4.15
CA THR A 149 -6.97 9.31 3.77
C THR A 149 -5.55 9.34 4.35
N VAL A 150 -4.69 10.16 3.78
CA VAL A 150 -3.33 10.42 4.34
C VAL A 150 -3.42 10.90 5.79
N ARG A 151 -4.44 11.72 6.13
CA ARG A 151 -4.69 12.20 7.50
C ARG A 151 -5.02 11.03 8.44
N GLN A 152 -5.84 10.08 8.01
CA GLN A 152 -6.19 8.90 8.79
C GLN A 152 -4.97 7.98 9.01
N VAL A 153 -4.09 7.87 8.03
CA VAL A 153 -2.80 7.15 8.20
C VAL A 153 -1.95 7.84 9.29
N ALA A 154 -1.86 9.17 9.25
CA ALA A 154 -1.11 9.92 10.29
C ALA A 154 -1.73 9.73 11.69
N GLN A 155 -3.06 9.73 11.80
CA GLN A 155 -3.76 9.43 13.06
C GLN A 155 -3.49 8.01 13.54
N ALA A 156 -3.49 7.01 12.63
CA ALA A 156 -3.18 5.63 12.97
C ALA A 156 -1.74 5.47 13.48
N ILE A 157 -0.77 6.17 12.87
CA ILE A 157 0.63 6.20 13.33
C ILE A 157 0.71 6.79 14.74
N ALA A 158 0.13 7.98 14.96
CA ALA A 158 0.13 8.64 16.26
C ALA A 158 -0.56 7.78 17.33
N GLY A 159 -1.71 7.18 16.97
CA GLY A 159 -2.43 6.26 17.84
C GLY A 159 -1.62 5.02 18.19
N ALA A 160 -0.86 4.46 17.25
CA ALA A 160 0.00 3.32 17.49
C ALA A 160 1.16 3.66 18.44
N VAL A 161 1.80 4.81 18.25
CA VAL A 161 2.87 5.27 19.17
C VAL A 161 2.35 5.41 20.60
N VAL A 162 1.15 5.96 20.77
CA VAL A 162 0.61 6.27 22.12
C VAL A 162 -0.05 5.05 22.79
N ARG A 163 -0.78 4.25 22.01
CA ARG A 163 -1.71 3.24 22.55
C ARG A 163 -1.20 1.81 22.46
N ASN A 164 -0.29 1.52 21.51
CA ASN A 164 0.20 0.15 21.34
C ASN A 164 1.05 -0.26 22.55
N ARG A 165 0.84 -1.50 22.99
CA ARG A 165 1.71 -2.17 23.96
C ARG A 165 1.93 -3.60 23.49
N GLY A 166 3.17 -4.06 23.56
CA GLY A 166 3.56 -5.36 23.03
C GLY A 166 3.60 -5.42 21.51
N GLY A 167 3.50 -6.63 20.96
CA GLY A 167 3.54 -6.89 19.51
C GLY A 167 2.15 -7.01 18.92
N ASN A 168 1.68 -6.03 18.14
CA ASN A 168 0.35 -6.06 17.55
C ASN A 168 0.34 -5.69 16.05
N VAL A 169 -0.64 -6.26 15.37
CA VAL A 169 -0.96 -5.95 13.97
C VAL A 169 -2.33 -5.28 13.91
N TYR A 170 -2.41 -4.18 13.19
CA TYR A 170 -3.62 -3.39 13.04
C TYR A 170 -4.04 -3.33 11.58
N PRO A 171 -5.05 -4.10 11.15
CA PRO A 171 -5.66 -3.93 9.84
C PRO A 171 -6.35 -2.56 9.78
N ILE A 172 -5.81 -1.65 8.97
CA ILE A 172 -6.34 -0.29 8.87
C ILE A 172 -7.40 -0.24 7.78
N GLY A 173 -8.59 0.21 8.13
CA GLY A 173 -9.70 0.39 7.20
C GLY A 173 -10.65 1.45 7.70
N TYR A 174 -11.27 2.21 6.77
CA TYR A 174 -12.28 3.19 7.17
C TYR A 174 -13.43 3.25 6.17
N TYR A 175 -13.14 3.39 4.85
CA TYR A 175 -14.13 3.50 3.79
C TYR A 175 -14.05 2.27 2.89
N ASN A 176 -15.11 1.47 2.91
CA ASN A 176 -15.26 0.29 2.05
C ASN A 176 -16.05 0.69 0.80
N MET A 177 -15.41 0.70 -0.36
CA MET A 177 -16.02 1.09 -1.63
C MET A 177 -15.81 0.04 -2.71
N THR A 178 -16.85 -0.18 -3.51
CA THR A 178 -16.70 -0.91 -4.78
C THR A 178 -15.88 -0.08 -5.77
N TRP A 179 -15.20 -0.74 -6.70
CA TRP A 179 -14.47 -0.05 -7.76
C TRP A 179 -15.38 0.91 -8.55
N ARG A 180 -16.63 0.54 -8.77
CA ARG A 180 -17.61 1.41 -9.43
C ARG A 180 -17.87 2.70 -8.66
N GLN A 181 -18.04 2.63 -7.35
CA GLN A 181 -18.22 3.83 -6.50
C GLN A 181 -16.99 4.72 -6.53
N MET A 182 -15.80 4.15 -6.35
CA MET A 182 -14.54 4.90 -6.41
C MET A 182 -14.35 5.57 -7.78
N LEU A 183 -14.55 4.83 -8.89
CA LEU A 183 -14.41 5.38 -10.23
C LEU A 183 -15.45 6.46 -10.56
N ALA A 184 -16.66 6.36 -10.03
CA ALA A 184 -17.66 7.43 -10.18
C ALA A 184 -17.17 8.76 -9.54
N ILE A 185 -16.53 8.68 -8.38
CA ILE A 185 -15.90 9.85 -7.74
C ILE A 185 -14.74 10.37 -8.61
N VAL A 186 -13.85 9.49 -9.05
CA VAL A 186 -12.73 9.86 -9.94
C VAL A 186 -13.23 10.54 -11.21
N HIS A 187 -14.23 9.98 -11.88
CA HIS A 187 -14.84 10.57 -13.10
C HIS A 187 -15.40 11.97 -12.84
N ARG A 188 -16.11 12.15 -11.72
CA ARG A 188 -16.66 13.46 -11.35
C ARG A 188 -15.54 14.51 -11.24
N HIS A 189 -14.44 14.16 -10.55
CA HIS A 189 -13.30 15.08 -10.37
C HIS A 189 -12.41 15.22 -11.61
N MET A 190 -12.54 14.32 -12.60
CA MET A 190 -11.95 14.50 -13.93
C MET A 190 -12.82 15.37 -14.88
N GLY A 191 -13.96 15.92 -14.40
CA GLY A 191 -14.91 16.66 -15.23
C GLY A 191 -15.76 15.79 -16.17
N ARG A 192 -15.94 14.51 -15.84
CA ARG A 192 -16.70 13.53 -16.65
C ARG A 192 -17.77 12.80 -15.80
N PRO A 193 -18.66 13.54 -15.11
CA PRO A 193 -19.70 12.93 -14.28
C PRO A 193 -20.63 12.06 -15.14
N GLY A 194 -21.09 10.96 -14.57
CA GLY A 194 -22.02 10.05 -15.27
C GLY A 194 -21.40 9.16 -16.34
N ARG A 195 -20.08 9.18 -16.51
CA ARG A 195 -19.39 8.31 -17.47
C ARG A 195 -19.68 6.84 -17.19
N PRO A 196 -20.12 6.05 -18.19
CA PRO A 196 -20.43 4.63 -18.01
C PRO A 196 -19.21 3.81 -17.56
N ILE A 197 -19.45 2.90 -16.63
CA ILE A 197 -18.45 1.92 -16.16
C ILE A 197 -18.98 0.53 -16.51
N ILE A 198 -18.30 -0.14 -17.44
CA ILE A 198 -18.61 -1.51 -17.85
C ILE A 198 -17.75 -2.48 -17.06
N THR A 199 -18.41 -3.44 -16.41
CA THR A 199 -17.71 -4.45 -15.61
C THR A 199 -17.11 -5.54 -16.50
N ILE A 200 -15.80 -5.78 -16.34
CA ILE A 200 -15.08 -6.85 -17.02
C ILE A 200 -15.10 -8.10 -16.13
N PRO A 201 -15.50 -9.27 -16.66
CA PRO A 201 -15.42 -10.54 -15.94
C PRO A 201 -13.99 -10.92 -15.56
N GLU A 202 -13.82 -11.66 -14.45
CA GLU A 202 -12.52 -12.11 -13.95
C GLU A 202 -11.66 -12.78 -15.03
N PHE A 203 -12.26 -13.71 -15.80
CA PHE A 203 -11.50 -14.47 -16.81
C PHE A 203 -10.96 -13.58 -17.94
N MET A 204 -11.72 -12.55 -18.35
CA MET A 204 -11.26 -11.60 -19.38
C MET A 204 -10.09 -10.76 -18.86
N TYR A 205 -10.19 -10.28 -17.63
CA TYR A 205 -9.08 -9.57 -16.99
C TYR A 205 -7.84 -10.46 -16.86
N ALA A 206 -8.00 -11.70 -16.35
CA ALA A 206 -6.89 -12.65 -16.23
C ALA A 206 -6.25 -12.98 -17.59
N LEU A 207 -7.06 -13.11 -18.65
CA LEU A 207 -6.58 -13.39 -20.00
C LEU A 207 -5.76 -12.21 -20.54
N SER A 208 -6.23 -10.96 -20.37
CA SER A 208 -5.50 -9.77 -20.81
C SER A 208 -4.13 -9.65 -20.10
N MET A 209 -4.05 -10.04 -18.84
CA MET A 209 -2.81 -10.00 -18.05
C MET A 209 -1.82 -11.11 -18.40
N ARG A 210 -2.26 -12.19 -19.08
CA ARG A 210 -1.34 -13.29 -19.51
C ARG A 210 -0.30 -12.82 -20.52
N SER A 211 -0.65 -11.89 -21.41
CA SER A 211 0.27 -11.33 -22.39
C SER A 211 1.40 -10.56 -21.72
N LEU A 212 1.06 -9.73 -20.73
CA LEU A 212 2.02 -8.99 -19.91
C LEU A 212 2.99 -9.96 -19.21
N ARG A 213 2.44 -10.98 -18.53
CA ARG A 213 3.27 -11.97 -17.85
C ARG A 213 4.18 -12.76 -18.79
N ARG A 214 3.71 -13.11 -19.99
CA ARG A 214 4.56 -13.78 -21.01
C ARG A 214 5.72 -12.86 -21.42
N LYS A 215 5.46 -11.56 -21.64
CA LYS A 215 6.48 -10.57 -21.96
C LYS A 215 7.50 -10.42 -20.85
N GLN A 216 7.06 -10.29 -19.60
CA GLN A 216 7.94 -10.23 -18.43
C GLN A 216 8.87 -11.45 -18.37
N ARG A 217 8.31 -12.67 -18.41
CA ARG A 217 9.09 -13.92 -18.37
C ARG A 217 10.11 -14.02 -19.51
N LYS A 218 9.73 -13.63 -20.74
CA LYS A 218 10.64 -13.65 -21.90
C LYS A 218 11.84 -12.73 -21.68
N ASN A 219 11.65 -11.65 -20.93
CA ASN A 219 12.70 -10.67 -20.64
C ASN A 219 13.43 -10.94 -19.30
N GLY A 220 13.16 -12.06 -18.62
CA GLY A 220 13.75 -12.36 -17.31
C GLY A 220 13.30 -11.41 -16.20
N ILE A 221 12.11 -10.80 -16.34
CA ILE A 221 11.53 -9.82 -15.42
C ILE A 221 10.36 -10.45 -14.67
N ASP A 222 10.27 -10.18 -13.38
CA ASP A 222 9.10 -10.43 -12.55
C ASP A 222 8.45 -9.12 -12.11
N GLY A 223 7.13 -9.16 -11.86
CA GLY A 223 6.40 -8.10 -11.15
C GLY A 223 6.15 -8.48 -9.70
N GLY A 224 5.88 -7.49 -8.86
CA GLY A 224 5.53 -7.72 -7.45
C GLY A 224 4.25 -8.56 -7.28
N LEU A 225 3.32 -8.48 -8.23
CA LEU A 225 2.09 -9.27 -8.28
C LEU A 225 2.05 -10.16 -9.52
N ASP A 226 1.64 -11.42 -9.34
CA ASP A 226 1.24 -12.30 -10.45
C ASP A 226 -0.10 -11.82 -11.01
N MET A 227 -0.09 -10.93 -11.98
CA MET A 227 -1.28 -10.25 -12.47
C MET A 227 -2.42 -11.18 -12.95
N PRO A 228 -2.17 -12.29 -13.66
CA PRO A 228 -3.23 -13.24 -14.00
C PRO A 228 -3.92 -13.87 -12.77
N ARG A 229 -3.16 -14.16 -11.70
CA ARG A 229 -3.70 -14.70 -10.44
C ARG A 229 -4.28 -13.61 -9.55
N PHE A 230 -3.77 -12.40 -9.65
CA PHE A 230 -4.30 -11.23 -8.96
C PHE A 230 -5.73 -10.90 -9.39
N ALA A 231 -6.16 -11.35 -10.58
CA ALA A 231 -7.52 -11.17 -11.08
C ALA A 231 -8.58 -11.58 -10.05
N ARG A 232 -8.35 -12.69 -9.35
CA ARG A 232 -9.28 -13.17 -8.31
C ARG A 232 -9.41 -12.19 -7.15
N LEU A 233 -8.31 -11.60 -6.72
CA LEU A 233 -8.30 -10.57 -5.68
C LEU A 233 -8.97 -9.29 -6.17
N GLN A 234 -8.67 -8.89 -7.40
CA GLN A 234 -9.19 -7.66 -8.02
C GLN A 234 -10.72 -7.64 -8.13
N VAL A 235 -11.35 -8.80 -8.35
CA VAL A 235 -12.82 -8.91 -8.41
C VAL A 235 -13.46 -9.13 -7.04
N SER A 236 -12.68 -9.38 -6.00
CA SER A 236 -13.15 -9.57 -4.64
C SER A 236 -13.42 -8.24 -3.94
N ARG A 237 -14.24 -8.28 -2.90
CA ARG A 237 -14.43 -7.14 -1.99
C ARG A 237 -13.44 -7.25 -0.84
N LEU A 238 -12.32 -6.56 -0.98
CA LEU A 238 -11.25 -6.52 0.02
C LEU A 238 -11.58 -5.46 1.07
N PHE A 239 -12.60 -5.73 1.86
CA PHE A 239 -13.15 -4.83 2.86
C PHE A 239 -12.58 -5.15 4.24
N ILE A 240 -12.22 -4.11 4.99
CA ILE A 240 -11.72 -4.21 6.35
C ILE A 240 -12.68 -3.43 7.26
N ASP A 241 -13.11 -4.08 8.35
CA ASP A 241 -13.89 -3.39 9.37
C ASP A 241 -12.96 -2.45 10.18
N LYS A 242 -13.38 -1.20 10.34
CA LYS A 242 -12.61 -0.18 11.05
C LYS A 242 -12.35 -0.52 12.53
N SER A 243 -13.20 -1.37 13.13
CA SER A 243 -13.05 -1.84 14.51
C SER A 243 -11.84 -2.74 14.71
N LEU A 244 -11.31 -3.37 13.65
CA LEU A 244 -10.15 -4.26 13.73
C LEU A 244 -8.85 -3.52 14.08
N GLY A 245 -8.69 -2.29 13.59
CA GLY A 245 -7.48 -1.51 13.80
C GLY A 245 -7.71 -0.02 13.96
N SER A 246 -8.42 0.63 13.03
CA SER A 246 -8.57 2.09 13.00
C SER A 246 -9.20 2.67 14.26
N GLU A 247 -10.30 2.11 14.75
CA GLU A 247 -10.96 2.57 15.97
C GLU A 247 -10.10 2.33 17.20
N LYS A 248 -9.38 1.20 17.28
CA LYS A 248 -8.44 0.90 18.38
C LYS A 248 -7.34 1.95 18.50
N LEU A 249 -6.89 2.47 17.38
CA LEU A 249 -5.86 3.51 17.30
C LEU A 249 -6.44 4.94 17.38
N GLY A 250 -7.77 5.08 17.45
CA GLY A 250 -8.45 6.36 17.58
C GLY A 250 -8.52 7.17 16.29
N VAL A 251 -8.48 6.50 15.15
CA VAL A 251 -8.67 7.13 13.84
C VAL A 251 -10.08 7.70 13.74
N GLN A 252 -10.19 8.97 13.35
CA GLN A 252 -11.44 9.69 13.23
C GLN A 252 -11.95 9.71 11.79
N PRO A 253 -13.25 9.98 11.55
CA PRO A 253 -13.78 10.23 10.22
C PRO A 253 -13.01 11.35 9.51
N ASP A 254 -12.89 11.25 8.19
CA ASP A 254 -12.33 12.30 7.32
C ASP A 254 -13.08 12.32 5.99
N ASP A 255 -12.87 13.29 5.14
CA ASP A 255 -13.53 13.41 3.84
C ASP A 255 -12.75 12.64 2.76
N ILE A 256 -13.16 11.40 2.51
CA ILE A 256 -12.54 10.55 1.47
C ILE A 256 -12.81 11.08 0.06
N ASP A 257 -13.94 11.75 -0.18
CA ASP A 257 -14.24 12.34 -1.49
C ASP A 257 -13.30 13.49 -1.78
N ALA A 258 -13.08 14.38 -0.81
CA ALA A 258 -12.09 15.45 -0.93
C ALA A 258 -10.66 14.89 -1.13
N ALA A 259 -10.27 13.83 -0.41
CA ALA A 259 -8.96 13.21 -0.56
C ALA A 259 -8.77 12.58 -1.96
N ILE A 260 -9.80 11.94 -2.51
CA ILE A 260 -9.81 11.45 -3.90
C ILE A 260 -9.71 12.62 -4.88
N CYS A 261 -10.49 13.69 -4.65
CA CYS A 261 -10.46 14.91 -5.45
C CYS A 261 -9.04 15.49 -5.55
N ASP A 262 -8.37 15.67 -4.41
CA ASP A 262 -7.02 16.22 -4.36
C ASP A 262 -6.02 15.35 -5.12
N SER A 263 -6.11 14.01 -4.94
CA SER A 263 -5.28 13.06 -5.67
C SER A 263 -5.50 13.15 -7.17
N VAL A 264 -6.77 13.19 -7.64
CA VAL A 264 -7.12 13.29 -9.07
C VAL A 264 -6.68 14.62 -9.65
N ARG A 265 -6.93 15.75 -8.95
CA ARG A 265 -6.52 17.09 -9.40
C ARG A 265 -5.00 17.19 -9.57
N LEU A 266 -4.24 16.67 -8.60
CA LEU A 266 -2.78 16.66 -8.72
C LEU A 266 -2.32 15.79 -9.89
N CYS A 267 -2.90 14.60 -10.09
CA CYS A 267 -2.62 13.75 -11.26
C CYS A 267 -2.90 14.49 -12.57
N MET A 268 -4.04 15.17 -12.69
CA MET A 268 -4.42 15.91 -13.89
C MET A 268 -3.47 17.09 -14.16
N ARG A 269 -3.01 17.79 -13.12
CA ARG A 269 -2.00 18.88 -13.26
C ARG A 269 -0.66 18.34 -13.74
N ILE A 270 -0.22 17.20 -13.22
CA ILE A 270 1.02 16.54 -13.65
C ILE A 270 0.92 16.10 -15.11
N LEU A 271 -0.22 15.54 -15.54
CA LEU A 271 -0.46 15.16 -16.94
C LEU A 271 -0.43 16.35 -17.92
N ARG A 272 -0.75 17.56 -17.44
CA ARG A 272 -0.66 18.80 -18.22
C ARG A 272 0.71 19.47 -18.12
N HIS A 273 1.65 18.88 -17.36
CA HIS A 273 2.95 19.48 -17.06
C HIS A 273 2.89 20.80 -16.27
N ASP A 274 1.81 21.03 -15.51
CA ASP A 274 1.57 22.26 -14.76
C ASP A 274 2.35 22.32 -13.44
N VAL A 275 2.90 21.20 -12.98
CA VAL A 275 3.63 21.10 -11.69
C VAL A 275 4.86 20.20 -11.82
N PRO A 276 6.02 20.62 -11.28
CA PRO A 276 7.16 19.75 -11.16
C PRO A 276 6.91 18.68 -10.08
N THR A 277 7.38 17.47 -10.34
CA THR A 277 7.34 16.37 -9.37
C THR A 277 8.68 15.67 -9.27
N ILE A 278 9.00 15.22 -8.09
CA ILE A 278 10.15 14.33 -7.88
C ILE A 278 9.63 12.90 -8.12
N GLY A 279 10.18 12.23 -9.14
CA GLY A 279 9.93 10.80 -9.39
C GLY A 279 10.46 9.94 -8.23
N MET A 280 9.84 8.81 -7.99
CA MET A 280 10.45 7.81 -7.11
C MET A 280 11.59 7.12 -7.88
N LYS A 281 12.74 6.88 -7.22
CA LYS A 281 13.82 6.10 -7.83
C LYS A 281 13.28 4.73 -8.22
N GLY A 282 13.25 4.44 -9.52
CA GLY A 282 12.69 3.20 -10.06
C GLY A 282 11.61 3.41 -11.15
N GLU A 283 11.23 4.67 -11.44
CA GLU A 283 10.39 5.03 -12.61
C GLU A 283 11.24 5.39 -13.82
#